data_4fc6eaab0c7528fd9f1c2558a2b13521
#
_entry.id   4fc6eaab0c7528fd9f1c2558a2b13521
#
_cell.length_a   1.000
_cell.length_b   1.000
_cell.length_c   1.000
_cell.angle_alpha   90.00
_cell.angle_beta   90.00
_cell.angle_gamma   90.00
#
_symmetry.space_group_name_H-M   'P 1'
#
loop_
_entity.id
_entity.type
_entity.pdbx_description
1 polymer ?
#
loop_
_entity_poly.entity_id
_entity_poly.type
_entity_poly.pdbx_seq_one_letter_code
_entity_poly.pdbx_strand_id
1 'polypeptide(L)'
;MDVEAPRALLRLFDGVDDPRVERTKLHHLTDILVITLCAVICGADTWTEVELFGWAKVEWLRTFLALPHGIPSHDTFGRVFARLNPDELERCFRAWTQALATASGGRLVAFDGKTIRRSFDKANGKAAIHMVSAWCRANRLVLGQLATDEKSNEIKAIPQLLALLDVTDAVVTIDAMGCQKAIARQIVEQGGHYLLQVKKNQDTLHDRIKETFDELTVRPIGGVTASFHEDVDAGHGRVETRRIWTTEWTDWYAQRGEWTGLRSFVCVESERMANGQTSIDRRYYISDLGGLDARTMLDYVRGHWAIENQLHWSLDVSFREDTLRQRVGHSAENLSRIRRLALNLLRRDKTCRAGINGKRLQACLKEDYLVRVLSRGI
;
A
#
# COMPACT_ATOMS: atom_id res chain seq x y z
N MET A 1 -25.47 -8.12 22.00
CA MET A 1 -24.41 -7.67 21.07
C MET A 1 -24.29 -8.72 19.98
N ASP A 2 -24.22 -8.28 18.73
CA ASP A 2 -24.00 -9.18 17.60
C ASP A 2 -22.55 -9.70 17.67
N VAL A 3 -22.39 -11.00 17.94
CA VAL A 3 -21.08 -11.67 18.06
C VAL A 3 -20.71 -12.44 16.78
N GLU A 4 -21.57 -12.44 15.76
CA GLU A 4 -21.27 -13.14 14.50
C GLU A 4 -20.06 -12.51 13.78
N ALA A 5 -20.00 -11.20 13.77
CA ALA A 5 -18.93 -10.47 13.10
C ALA A 5 -17.53 -10.74 13.67
N PRO A 6 -17.28 -10.69 15.00
CA PRO A 6 -16.02 -11.12 15.55
C PRO A 6 -15.69 -12.59 15.27
N ARG A 7 -16.69 -13.48 15.23
CA ARG A 7 -16.50 -14.91 14.92
C ARG A 7 -16.08 -15.15 13.46
N ALA A 8 -16.61 -14.40 12.51
CA ALA A 8 -16.19 -14.53 11.13
C ALA A 8 -14.73 -14.05 10.91
N LEU A 9 -14.25 -13.10 11.74
CA LEU A 9 -12.86 -12.69 11.75
C LEU A 9 -11.90 -13.81 12.17
N LEU A 10 -12.38 -14.78 12.99
CA LEU A 10 -11.57 -15.94 13.37
C LEU A 10 -11.13 -16.71 12.13
N ARG A 11 -12.05 -16.87 11.14
CA ARG A 11 -11.79 -17.58 9.89
C ARG A 11 -10.71 -16.92 9.02
N LEU A 12 -10.48 -15.61 9.21
CA LEU A 12 -9.42 -14.89 8.49
C LEU A 12 -8.04 -15.52 8.70
N PHE A 13 -7.81 -16.11 9.86
CA PHE A 13 -6.52 -16.66 10.26
C PHE A 13 -6.47 -18.21 10.23
N ASP A 14 -7.52 -18.88 9.72
CA ASP A 14 -7.58 -20.36 9.69
C ASP A 14 -6.45 -21.01 8.88
N GLY A 15 -5.82 -20.28 7.97
CA GLY A 15 -4.71 -20.76 7.14
C GLY A 15 -3.33 -20.45 7.71
N VAL A 16 -3.21 -20.00 8.97
CA VAL A 16 -1.92 -19.68 9.61
C VAL A 16 -1.53 -20.80 10.55
N ASP A 17 -0.38 -21.43 10.28
CA ASP A 17 0.14 -22.50 11.13
C ASP A 17 0.73 -21.96 12.44
N ASP A 18 0.49 -22.69 13.53
CA ASP A 18 1.04 -22.33 14.84
C ASP A 18 2.50 -22.76 14.96
N PRO A 19 3.47 -21.82 14.99
CA PRO A 19 4.89 -22.15 15.02
C PRO A 19 5.39 -22.69 16.36
N ARG A 20 4.52 -22.83 17.37
CA ARG A 20 4.87 -23.31 18.70
C ARG A 20 4.78 -24.83 18.77
N VAL A 21 5.62 -25.44 19.60
CA VAL A 21 5.50 -26.87 19.93
C VAL A 21 4.31 -27.11 20.85
N GLU A 22 3.62 -28.24 20.70
CA GLU A 22 2.32 -28.53 21.34
C GLU A 22 2.32 -28.31 22.86
N ARG A 23 3.34 -28.81 23.54
CA ARG A 23 3.48 -28.71 25.01
C ARG A 23 3.56 -27.28 25.56
N THR A 24 3.78 -26.26 24.70
CA THR A 24 3.89 -24.84 25.07
C THR A 24 2.72 -23.99 24.61
N LYS A 25 1.67 -24.60 24.03
CA LYS A 25 0.48 -23.93 23.52
C LYS A 25 -0.57 -23.73 24.60
N LEU A 26 -0.34 -22.82 25.55
CA LEU A 26 -1.35 -22.48 26.57
C LEU A 26 -2.51 -21.66 25.98
N HIS A 27 -2.27 -20.85 24.97
CA HIS A 27 -3.27 -19.98 24.34
C HIS A 27 -3.43 -20.38 22.88
N HIS A 28 -4.65 -20.31 22.33
CA HIS A 28 -4.89 -20.56 20.92
C HIS A 28 -4.22 -19.48 20.05
N LEU A 29 -3.67 -19.87 18.90
CA LEU A 29 -3.05 -18.92 17.97
C LEU A 29 -4.06 -17.86 17.50
N THR A 30 -5.28 -18.28 17.19
CA THR A 30 -6.36 -17.40 16.74
C THR A 30 -6.67 -16.34 17.79
N ASP A 31 -6.72 -16.70 19.10
CA ASP A 31 -6.92 -15.72 20.17
C ASP A 31 -5.81 -14.67 20.18
N ILE A 32 -4.55 -15.10 20.03
CA ILE A 32 -3.38 -14.19 19.98
C ILE A 32 -3.49 -13.21 18.80
N LEU A 33 -3.83 -13.69 17.60
CA LEU A 33 -3.93 -12.88 16.39
C LEU A 33 -5.10 -11.88 16.46
N VAL A 34 -6.26 -12.35 16.93
CA VAL A 34 -7.46 -11.50 17.03
C VAL A 34 -7.31 -10.45 18.12
N ILE A 35 -6.77 -10.79 19.29
CA ILE A 35 -6.46 -9.80 20.35
C ILE A 35 -5.52 -8.74 19.80
N THR A 36 -4.45 -9.16 19.12
CA THR A 36 -3.48 -8.23 18.52
C THR A 36 -4.15 -7.28 17.52
N LEU A 37 -4.99 -7.81 16.63
CA LEU A 37 -5.70 -6.98 15.64
C LEU A 37 -6.63 -5.97 16.32
N CYS A 38 -7.43 -6.41 17.28
CA CYS A 38 -8.33 -5.54 18.04
C CYS A 38 -7.56 -4.46 18.81
N ALA A 39 -6.46 -4.84 19.46
CA ALA A 39 -5.59 -3.92 20.18
C ALA A 39 -4.97 -2.88 19.25
N VAL A 40 -4.46 -3.28 18.08
CA VAL A 40 -3.90 -2.38 17.05
C VAL A 40 -4.96 -1.44 16.49
N ILE A 41 -6.19 -1.89 16.25
CA ILE A 41 -7.32 -1.03 15.87
C ILE A 41 -7.58 0.01 16.98
N CYS A 42 -7.50 -0.38 18.25
CA CYS A 42 -7.76 0.48 19.40
C CYS A 42 -6.58 1.38 19.83
N GLY A 43 -5.44 1.30 19.16
CA GLY A 43 -4.34 2.22 19.42
C GLY A 43 -3.07 1.59 20.01
N ALA A 44 -3.06 0.29 20.31
CA ALA A 44 -1.86 -0.40 20.77
C ALA A 44 -0.77 -0.43 19.70
N ASP A 45 0.46 -0.11 20.11
CA ASP A 45 1.65 -0.07 19.27
C ASP A 45 2.73 -1.06 19.73
N THR A 46 2.69 -1.49 21.01
CA THR A 46 3.67 -2.39 21.63
C THR A 46 3.00 -3.65 22.16
N TRP A 47 3.78 -4.72 22.39
CA TRP A 47 3.24 -5.97 22.95
C TRP A 47 2.68 -5.79 24.38
N THR A 48 3.28 -4.90 25.18
CA THR A 48 2.77 -4.55 26.51
C THR A 48 1.40 -3.87 26.41
N GLU A 49 1.19 -3.00 25.43
CA GLU A 49 -0.12 -2.37 25.19
C GLU A 49 -1.15 -3.36 24.66
N VAL A 50 -0.72 -4.38 23.87
CA VAL A 50 -1.61 -5.46 23.43
C VAL A 50 -2.07 -6.30 24.64
N GLU A 51 -1.17 -6.66 25.54
CA GLU A 51 -1.50 -7.35 26.79
C GLU A 51 -2.45 -6.50 27.66
N LEU A 52 -2.15 -5.21 27.83
CA LEU A 52 -2.98 -4.27 28.59
C LEU A 52 -4.40 -4.15 28.00
N PHE A 53 -4.51 -4.03 26.68
CA PHE A 53 -5.80 -4.05 25.98
C PHE A 53 -6.55 -5.36 26.26
N GLY A 54 -5.88 -6.49 26.16
CA GLY A 54 -6.47 -7.80 26.42
C GLY A 54 -7.10 -7.88 27.81
N TRP A 55 -6.37 -7.46 28.84
CA TRP A 55 -6.89 -7.44 30.21
C TRP A 55 -8.03 -6.44 30.38
N ALA A 56 -7.94 -5.26 29.78
CA ALA A 56 -8.99 -4.24 29.87
C ALA A 56 -10.30 -4.68 29.19
N LYS A 57 -10.23 -5.58 28.21
CA LYS A 57 -11.37 -6.03 27.40
C LYS A 57 -11.64 -7.55 27.57
N VAL A 58 -11.12 -8.20 28.60
CA VAL A 58 -11.16 -9.65 28.75
C VAL A 58 -12.57 -10.21 28.74
N GLU A 59 -13.53 -9.55 29.41
CA GLU A 59 -14.91 -10.01 29.46
C GLU A 59 -15.61 -9.91 28.09
N TRP A 60 -15.34 -8.85 27.36
CA TRP A 60 -15.83 -8.70 25.98
C TRP A 60 -15.18 -9.73 25.06
N LEU A 61 -13.88 -9.94 25.12
CA LEU A 61 -13.16 -10.93 24.31
C LEU A 61 -13.68 -12.36 24.57
N ARG A 62 -14.02 -12.71 25.81
CA ARG A 62 -14.61 -14.01 26.17
C ARG A 62 -15.96 -14.29 25.50
N THR A 63 -16.65 -13.28 24.97
CA THR A 63 -17.92 -13.50 24.27
C THR A 63 -17.74 -14.23 22.93
N PHE A 64 -16.54 -14.24 22.36
CA PHE A 64 -16.25 -14.87 21.06
C PHE A 64 -14.88 -15.58 20.97
N LEU A 65 -13.95 -15.40 21.93
CA LEU A 65 -12.68 -16.11 22.03
C LEU A 65 -12.73 -17.14 23.15
N ALA A 66 -12.00 -18.24 22.99
CA ALA A 66 -11.97 -19.34 23.99
C ALA A 66 -11.22 -18.93 25.24
N LEU A 67 -10.09 -18.26 25.13
CA LEU A 67 -9.22 -17.78 26.22
C LEU A 67 -9.02 -18.80 27.36
N PRO A 68 -8.61 -20.04 27.09
CA PRO A 68 -8.59 -21.14 28.10
C PRO A 68 -7.68 -20.82 29.29
N HIS A 69 -6.67 -19.99 29.10
CA HIS A 69 -5.72 -19.56 30.14
C HIS A 69 -5.69 -18.02 30.29
N GLY A 70 -6.81 -17.32 29.93
CA GLY A 70 -6.89 -15.87 29.98
C GLY A 70 -6.09 -15.17 28.87
N ILE A 71 -5.58 -13.99 29.17
CA ILE A 71 -4.86 -13.16 28.20
C ILE A 71 -3.37 -13.57 28.16
N PRO A 72 -2.80 -13.78 26.96
CA PRO A 72 -1.36 -14.03 26.80
C PRO A 72 -0.52 -12.85 27.32
N SER A 73 0.66 -13.12 27.87
CA SER A 73 1.62 -12.08 28.24
C SER A 73 2.24 -11.41 27.01
N HIS A 74 2.76 -10.20 27.18
CA HIS A 74 3.48 -9.47 26.12
C HIS A 74 4.63 -10.28 25.51
N ASP A 75 5.34 -11.07 26.32
CA ASP A 75 6.37 -11.98 25.84
C ASP A 75 5.81 -13.09 24.94
N THR A 76 4.60 -13.58 25.24
CA THR A 76 3.95 -14.60 24.40
C THR A 76 3.56 -14.01 23.05
N PHE A 77 2.95 -12.80 23.01
CA PHE A 77 2.70 -12.09 21.77
C PHE A 77 3.99 -11.89 20.97
N GLY A 78 5.04 -11.35 21.59
CA GLY A 78 6.33 -11.11 20.94
C GLY A 78 6.95 -12.38 20.36
N ARG A 79 6.98 -13.48 21.11
CA ARG A 79 7.55 -14.77 20.66
C ARG A 79 6.76 -15.40 19.54
N VAL A 80 5.44 -15.32 19.57
CA VAL A 80 4.58 -15.85 18.50
C VAL A 80 4.82 -15.05 17.22
N PHE A 81 4.71 -13.72 17.26
CA PHE A 81 4.91 -12.87 16.09
C PHE A 81 6.32 -12.92 15.51
N ALA A 82 7.32 -13.24 16.34
CA ALA A 82 8.69 -13.46 15.86
C ALA A 82 8.86 -14.75 15.05
N ARG A 83 7.99 -15.74 15.25
CA ARG A 83 8.09 -17.09 14.65
C ARG A 83 7.02 -17.36 13.59
N LEU A 84 5.92 -16.61 13.57
CA LEU A 84 4.88 -16.75 12.54
C LEU A 84 5.47 -16.63 11.15
N ASN A 85 5.05 -17.55 10.28
CA ASN A 85 5.42 -17.47 8.86
C ASN A 85 4.72 -16.26 8.21
N PRO A 86 5.48 -15.25 7.73
CA PRO A 86 4.90 -14.06 7.16
C PRO A 86 4.13 -14.31 5.85
N ASP A 87 4.49 -15.33 5.08
CA ASP A 87 3.83 -15.64 3.81
C ASP A 87 2.42 -16.22 4.03
N GLU A 88 2.23 -16.98 5.11
CA GLU A 88 0.91 -17.49 5.50
C GLU A 88 -0.02 -16.36 5.92
N LEU A 89 0.48 -15.44 6.76
CA LEU A 89 -0.29 -14.26 7.17
C LEU A 89 -0.61 -13.36 5.97
N GLU A 90 0.32 -13.21 5.02
CA GLU A 90 0.08 -12.48 3.77
C GLU A 90 -0.95 -13.18 2.88
N ARG A 91 -0.91 -14.49 2.79
CA ARG A 91 -1.92 -15.28 2.04
C ARG A 91 -3.32 -15.04 2.59
N CYS A 92 -3.49 -15.10 3.91
CA CYS A 92 -4.77 -14.80 4.57
C CYS A 92 -5.22 -13.36 4.30
N PHE A 93 -4.30 -12.39 4.42
CA PHE A 93 -4.56 -10.98 4.14
C PHE A 93 -5.04 -10.78 2.69
N ARG A 94 -4.35 -11.36 1.70
CA ARG A 94 -4.71 -11.24 0.28
C ARG A 94 -6.04 -11.90 -0.05
N ALA A 95 -6.31 -13.10 0.45
CA ALA A 95 -7.59 -13.76 0.25
C ALA A 95 -8.76 -12.89 0.71
N TRP A 96 -8.59 -12.24 1.87
CA TRP A 96 -9.57 -11.29 2.38
C TRP A 96 -9.69 -10.02 1.50
N THR A 97 -8.58 -9.41 1.09
CA THR A 97 -8.60 -8.18 0.28
C THR A 97 -9.12 -8.42 -1.12
N GLN A 98 -8.86 -9.58 -1.73
CA GLN A 98 -9.40 -9.96 -3.03
C GLN A 98 -10.93 -10.06 -3.00
N ALA A 99 -11.51 -10.68 -1.98
CA ALA A 99 -12.97 -10.73 -1.81
C ALA A 99 -13.61 -9.32 -1.77
N LEU A 100 -12.87 -8.32 -1.28
CA LEU A 100 -13.32 -6.93 -1.20
C LEU A 100 -13.07 -6.12 -2.48
N ALA A 101 -12.06 -6.49 -3.26
CA ALA A 101 -11.60 -5.71 -4.42
C ALA A 101 -12.39 -6.02 -5.71
N THR A 102 -13.02 -7.19 -5.82
CA THR A 102 -13.75 -7.65 -7.01
C THR A 102 -14.93 -6.78 -7.44
N ALA A 103 -15.33 -5.80 -6.64
CA ALA A 103 -16.50 -4.96 -6.91
C ALA A 103 -16.19 -3.64 -7.66
N SER A 104 -14.93 -3.33 -8.02
CA SER A 104 -14.57 -2.03 -8.59
C SER A 104 -13.87 -2.15 -9.94
N GLY A 105 -14.61 -1.90 -11.03
CA GLY A 105 -14.03 -1.68 -12.36
C GLY A 105 -13.18 -0.40 -12.41
N GLY A 106 -12.18 -0.34 -13.33
CA GLY A 106 -11.33 0.85 -13.54
C GLY A 106 -10.37 1.15 -12.39
N ARG A 107 -9.78 0.13 -11.81
CA ARG A 107 -8.91 0.23 -10.63
C ARG A 107 -7.55 0.83 -10.98
N LEU A 108 -7.15 1.87 -10.27
CA LEU A 108 -5.77 2.29 -10.20
C LEU A 108 -5.08 1.58 -9.03
N VAL A 109 -4.02 0.84 -9.32
CA VAL A 109 -3.21 0.13 -8.32
C VAL A 109 -1.80 0.71 -8.32
N ALA A 110 -1.44 1.41 -7.26
CA ALA A 110 -0.11 1.95 -7.07
C ALA A 110 0.77 0.94 -6.32
N PHE A 111 1.98 0.72 -6.82
CA PHE A 111 3.02 -0.03 -6.12
C PHE A 111 4.09 0.92 -5.63
N ASP A 112 4.42 0.84 -4.35
CA ASP A 112 5.47 1.65 -3.74
C ASP A 112 6.03 0.96 -2.50
N GLY A 113 7.28 1.27 -2.20
CA GLY A 113 8.02 0.71 -1.09
C GLY A 113 8.21 1.69 0.07
N LYS A 114 8.13 1.17 1.30
CA LYS A 114 8.35 1.92 2.53
C LYS A 114 9.32 1.19 3.44
N THR A 115 10.39 1.87 3.85
CA THR A 115 11.32 1.34 4.87
C THR A 115 10.76 1.60 6.27
N ILE A 116 10.62 0.53 7.06
CA ILE A 116 10.26 0.63 8.48
C ILE A 116 11.52 0.96 9.26
N ARG A 117 11.81 2.24 9.47
CA ARG A 117 13.13 2.77 9.86
C ARG A 117 13.76 2.15 11.10
N ARG A 118 12.98 1.75 12.11
CA ARG A 118 13.50 1.20 13.37
C ARG A 118 13.38 -0.32 13.51
N SER A 119 13.04 -1.03 12.43
CA SER A 119 12.97 -2.49 12.41
C SER A 119 14.34 -3.19 12.32
N PHE A 120 15.43 -2.44 12.14
CA PHE A 120 16.80 -2.99 12.10
C PHE A 120 17.20 -3.64 13.43
N ASP A 121 18.00 -4.69 13.35
CA ASP A 121 18.62 -5.34 14.50
C ASP A 121 20.14 -5.41 14.32
N LYS A 122 20.84 -4.42 14.88
CA LYS A 122 22.30 -4.33 14.75
C LYS A 122 23.03 -5.50 15.40
N ALA A 123 22.48 -6.05 16.49
CA ALA A 123 23.10 -7.15 17.20
C ALA A 123 23.14 -8.43 16.37
N ASN A 124 22.13 -8.64 15.50
CA ASN A 124 22.03 -9.79 14.61
C ASN A 124 22.31 -9.44 13.14
N GLY A 125 22.90 -8.27 12.84
CA GLY A 125 23.25 -7.86 11.47
C GLY A 125 22.07 -7.63 10.54
N LYS A 126 20.85 -7.45 11.09
CA LYS A 126 19.61 -7.29 10.30
C LYS A 126 19.39 -5.81 9.93
N ALA A 127 19.27 -5.53 8.64
CA ALA A 127 18.87 -4.23 8.12
C ALA A 127 17.41 -3.91 8.45
N ALA A 128 17.02 -2.63 8.28
CA ALA A 128 15.62 -2.23 8.39
C ALA A 128 14.80 -2.85 7.24
N ILE A 129 13.64 -3.41 7.58
CA ILE A 129 12.76 -4.07 6.61
C ILE A 129 12.18 -3.02 5.67
N HIS A 130 12.22 -3.32 4.39
CA HIS A 130 11.56 -2.54 3.36
C HIS A 130 10.32 -3.28 2.87
N MET A 131 9.15 -2.63 2.96
CA MET A 131 7.85 -3.21 2.60
C MET A 131 7.37 -2.62 1.29
N VAL A 132 7.26 -3.43 0.24
CA VAL A 132 6.57 -3.08 -1.01
C VAL A 132 5.08 -3.37 -0.85
N SER A 133 4.23 -2.41 -1.15
CA SER A 133 2.78 -2.51 -1.00
C SER A 133 2.07 -2.21 -2.32
N ALA A 134 0.99 -2.94 -2.61
CA ALA A 134 0.05 -2.64 -3.67
C ALA A 134 -1.19 -1.95 -3.06
N TRP A 135 -1.51 -0.76 -3.56
CA TRP A 135 -2.55 0.11 -3.06
C TRP A 135 -3.62 0.39 -4.11
N CYS A 136 -4.87 0.02 -3.85
CA CYS A 136 -6.01 0.36 -4.70
C CYS A 136 -6.58 1.73 -4.32
N ARG A 137 -6.51 2.71 -5.24
CA ARG A 137 -7.01 4.07 -5.03
C ARG A 137 -8.52 4.11 -4.81
N ALA A 138 -9.29 3.37 -5.61
CA ALA A 138 -10.76 3.40 -5.60
C ALA A 138 -11.33 3.03 -4.22
N ASN A 139 -10.83 1.96 -3.64
CA ASN A 139 -11.29 1.44 -2.35
C ASN A 139 -10.46 1.94 -1.17
N ARG A 140 -9.33 2.59 -1.43
CA ARG A 140 -8.31 2.99 -0.42
C ARG A 140 -7.83 1.81 0.42
N LEU A 141 -7.61 0.67 -0.24
CA LEU A 141 -7.20 -0.58 0.39
C LEU A 141 -5.78 -0.97 -0.02
N VAL A 142 -5.02 -1.49 0.93
CA VAL A 142 -3.84 -2.28 0.63
C VAL A 142 -4.31 -3.64 0.13
N LEU A 143 -3.90 -4.04 -1.07
CA LEU A 143 -4.27 -5.32 -1.69
C LEU A 143 -3.33 -6.45 -1.30
N GLY A 144 -2.06 -6.13 -1.12
CA GLY A 144 -1.00 -7.06 -0.76
C GLY A 144 0.29 -6.33 -0.44
N GLN A 145 1.25 -7.04 0.12
CA GLN A 145 2.54 -6.50 0.49
C GLN A 145 3.61 -7.59 0.52
N LEU A 146 4.86 -7.19 0.32
CA LEU A 146 6.02 -8.07 0.37
C LEU A 146 7.17 -7.37 1.06
N ALA A 147 7.86 -8.08 1.96
CA ALA A 147 9.06 -7.56 2.61
C ALA A 147 10.28 -7.81 1.74
N THR A 148 11.20 -6.86 1.72
CA THR A 148 12.54 -7.01 1.17
C THR A 148 13.59 -6.57 2.19
N ASP A 149 14.79 -7.13 2.11
CA ASP A 149 15.88 -6.77 3.02
C ASP A 149 16.42 -5.36 2.76
N GLU A 150 16.32 -4.88 1.50
CA GLU A 150 16.83 -3.59 1.08
C GLU A 150 15.90 -2.93 0.04
N LYS A 151 15.95 -1.59 -0.02
CA LYS A 151 15.22 -0.82 -1.02
C LYS A 151 15.58 -1.20 -2.47
N SER A 152 16.83 -1.52 -2.74
CA SER A 152 17.31 -1.98 -4.06
C SER A 152 16.64 -3.25 -4.57
N ASN A 153 16.02 -4.03 -3.67
CA ASN A 153 15.31 -5.26 -3.99
C ASN A 153 13.84 -5.04 -4.41
N GLU A 154 13.33 -3.80 -4.44
CA GLU A 154 11.97 -3.49 -4.94
C GLU A 154 11.75 -4.05 -6.36
N ILE A 155 12.75 -3.94 -7.23
CA ILE A 155 12.72 -4.47 -8.61
C ILE A 155 12.41 -5.98 -8.64
N LYS A 156 12.82 -6.72 -7.60
CA LYS A 156 12.55 -8.16 -7.48
C LYS A 156 11.22 -8.44 -6.78
N ALA A 157 10.82 -7.60 -5.83
CA ALA A 157 9.60 -7.77 -5.06
C ALA A 157 8.33 -7.40 -5.85
N ILE A 158 8.40 -6.36 -6.68
CA ILE A 158 7.26 -5.91 -7.49
C ILE A 158 6.72 -7.03 -8.39
N PRO A 159 7.54 -7.76 -9.20
CA PRO A 159 7.06 -8.90 -10.00
C PRO A 159 6.42 -10.00 -9.16
N GLN A 160 7.00 -10.31 -8.00
CA GLN A 160 6.45 -11.32 -7.10
C GLN A 160 5.09 -10.89 -6.54
N LEU A 161 4.96 -9.64 -6.13
CA LEU A 161 3.69 -9.12 -5.62
C LEU A 161 2.63 -9.01 -6.73
N LEU A 162 3.01 -8.60 -7.95
CA LEU A 162 2.14 -8.60 -9.12
C LEU A 162 1.59 -10.01 -9.42
N ALA A 163 2.43 -11.04 -9.39
CA ALA A 163 2.02 -12.42 -9.63
C ALA A 163 0.97 -12.94 -8.61
N LEU A 164 0.84 -12.28 -7.47
CA LEU A 164 -0.08 -12.64 -6.40
C LEU A 164 -1.41 -11.87 -6.45
N LEU A 165 -1.55 -10.90 -7.35
CA LEU A 165 -2.71 -10.01 -7.45
C LEU A 165 -3.42 -10.16 -8.81
N ASP A 166 -4.73 -10.03 -8.79
CA ASP A 166 -5.49 -9.82 -10.00
C ASP A 166 -5.44 -8.33 -10.39
N VAL A 167 -4.73 -8.04 -11.49
CA VAL A 167 -4.59 -6.69 -12.05
C VAL A 167 -5.32 -6.52 -13.38
N THR A 168 -6.20 -7.47 -13.74
CA THR A 168 -7.01 -7.40 -14.97
C THR A 168 -7.78 -6.09 -15.02
N ASP A 169 -7.72 -5.39 -16.16
CA ASP A 169 -8.32 -4.08 -16.43
C ASP A 169 -7.89 -2.97 -15.43
N ALA A 170 -6.87 -3.22 -14.62
CA ALA A 170 -6.33 -2.21 -13.71
C ALA A 170 -5.19 -1.42 -14.35
N VAL A 171 -5.10 -0.13 -14.02
CA VAL A 171 -3.92 0.69 -14.34
C VAL A 171 -2.92 0.57 -13.18
N VAL A 172 -1.81 -0.08 -13.46
CA VAL A 172 -0.71 -0.25 -12.50
C VAL A 172 0.26 0.92 -12.64
N THR A 173 0.50 1.61 -11.54
CA THR A 173 1.47 2.70 -11.48
C THR A 173 2.61 2.35 -10.55
N ILE A 174 3.83 2.60 -11.02
CA ILE A 174 5.06 2.30 -10.27
C ILE A 174 6.02 3.49 -10.46
N ASP A 175 6.82 3.77 -9.43
CA ASP A 175 7.87 4.77 -9.52
C ASP A 175 8.98 4.36 -10.52
N ALA A 176 9.96 5.24 -10.71
CA ALA A 176 11.00 5.01 -11.71
C ALA A 176 11.86 3.76 -11.44
N MET A 177 11.99 3.30 -10.20
CA MET A 177 12.75 2.08 -9.90
C MET A 177 12.07 0.85 -10.51
N GLY A 178 10.75 0.81 -10.52
CA GLY A 178 9.95 -0.24 -11.16
C GLY A 178 9.72 -0.05 -12.67
N CYS A 179 10.29 1.00 -13.30
CA CYS A 179 10.24 1.17 -14.75
C CYS A 179 11.22 0.18 -15.42
N GLN A 180 10.76 -1.06 -15.58
CA GLN A 180 11.51 -2.19 -16.13
C GLN A 180 10.70 -2.91 -17.21
N LYS A 181 11.35 -3.29 -18.32
CA LYS A 181 10.70 -3.99 -19.45
C LYS A 181 9.99 -5.26 -19.02
N ALA A 182 10.60 -6.04 -18.11
CA ALA A 182 10.01 -7.27 -17.59
C ALA A 182 8.75 -7.01 -16.77
N ILE A 183 8.70 -5.94 -15.99
CA ILE A 183 7.53 -5.54 -15.20
C ILE A 183 6.40 -5.07 -16.13
N ALA A 184 6.70 -4.23 -17.12
CA ALA A 184 5.72 -3.80 -18.12
C ALA A 184 5.09 -4.98 -18.84
N ARG A 185 5.92 -5.96 -19.27
CA ARG A 185 5.47 -7.19 -19.91
C ARG A 185 4.53 -7.98 -19.00
N GLN A 186 4.93 -8.22 -17.75
CA GLN A 186 4.13 -8.99 -16.80
C GLN A 186 2.76 -8.35 -16.55
N ILE A 187 2.69 -7.02 -16.40
CA ILE A 187 1.41 -6.32 -16.22
C ILE A 187 0.48 -6.56 -17.40
N VAL A 188 0.98 -6.43 -18.64
CA VAL A 188 0.18 -6.63 -19.86
C VAL A 188 -0.22 -8.09 -20.00
N GLU A 189 0.68 -9.04 -19.75
CA GLU A 189 0.37 -10.48 -19.79
C GLU A 189 -0.70 -10.89 -18.76
N GLN A 190 -0.80 -10.17 -17.64
CA GLN A 190 -1.86 -10.35 -16.64
C GLN A 190 -3.15 -9.57 -16.97
N GLY A 191 -3.26 -8.97 -18.17
CA GLY A 191 -4.44 -8.22 -18.61
C GLY A 191 -4.59 -6.83 -17.99
N GLY A 192 -3.56 -6.33 -17.34
CA GLY A 192 -3.51 -4.97 -16.79
C GLY A 192 -2.88 -3.98 -17.76
N HIS A 193 -2.92 -2.71 -17.36
CA HIS A 193 -2.29 -1.58 -18.04
C HIS A 193 -1.22 -0.96 -17.16
N TYR A 194 -0.20 -0.34 -17.75
CA TYR A 194 0.83 0.31 -16.98
C TYR A 194 0.93 1.81 -17.23
N LEU A 195 1.34 2.55 -16.20
CA LEU A 195 1.83 3.93 -16.26
C LEU A 195 3.09 4.00 -15.39
N LEU A 196 4.27 3.93 -16.02
CA LEU A 196 5.56 3.84 -15.35
C LEU A 196 6.32 5.14 -15.45
N GLN A 197 6.82 5.64 -14.30
CA GLN A 197 7.66 6.83 -14.30
C GLN A 197 9.04 6.53 -14.87
N VAL A 198 9.53 7.40 -15.77
CA VAL A 198 10.86 7.29 -16.38
C VAL A 198 11.80 8.32 -15.76
N LYS A 199 12.94 7.86 -15.28
CA LYS A 199 14.05 8.69 -14.79
C LYS A 199 15.37 8.25 -15.42
N LYS A 200 16.48 8.78 -14.93
CA LYS A 200 17.84 8.49 -15.42
C LYS A 200 18.30 7.03 -15.26
N ASN A 201 17.55 6.17 -14.56
CA ASN A 201 17.77 4.72 -14.59
C ASN A 201 17.43 4.09 -15.95
N GLN A 202 16.73 4.83 -16.83
CA GLN A 202 16.45 4.54 -18.23
C GLN A 202 16.92 5.75 -19.07
N ASP A 203 18.21 6.04 -19.06
CA ASP A 203 18.83 7.26 -19.59
C ASP A 203 18.36 7.63 -20.99
N THR A 204 18.55 6.72 -21.95
CA THR A 204 18.23 6.93 -23.35
C THR A 204 16.75 7.23 -23.53
N LEU A 205 15.88 6.47 -22.88
CA LEU A 205 14.43 6.65 -22.95
C LEU A 205 14.03 8.01 -22.34
N HIS A 206 14.58 8.33 -21.16
CA HIS A 206 14.32 9.59 -20.47
C HIS A 206 14.69 10.80 -21.34
N ASP A 207 15.90 10.80 -21.88
CA ASP A 207 16.41 11.95 -22.64
C ASP A 207 15.64 12.13 -23.96
N ARG A 208 15.28 11.05 -24.62
CA ARG A 208 14.45 11.08 -25.82
C ARG A 208 13.04 11.59 -25.57
N ILE A 209 12.38 11.14 -24.49
CA ILE A 209 11.05 11.65 -24.11
C ILE A 209 11.17 13.15 -23.77
N LYS A 210 12.22 13.53 -23.02
CA LYS A 210 12.47 14.93 -22.68
C LYS A 210 12.59 15.80 -23.94
N GLU A 211 13.47 15.43 -24.89
CA GLU A 211 13.65 16.14 -26.16
C GLU A 211 12.33 16.30 -26.90
N THR A 212 11.52 15.23 -26.99
CA THR A 212 10.21 15.23 -27.63
C THR A 212 9.27 16.27 -27.02
N PHE A 213 9.17 16.31 -25.68
CA PHE A 213 8.28 17.28 -25.04
C PHE A 213 8.86 18.69 -24.98
N ASP A 214 10.18 18.86 -24.97
CA ASP A 214 10.79 20.19 -25.12
C ASP A 214 10.42 20.82 -26.48
N GLU A 215 10.31 20.02 -27.56
CA GLU A 215 9.80 20.49 -28.84
C GLU A 215 8.27 20.69 -28.84
N LEU A 216 7.49 19.70 -28.42
CA LEU A 216 6.02 19.72 -28.45
C LEU A 216 5.42 20.84 -27.60
N THR A 217 6.09 21.29 -26.54
CA THR A 217 5.61 22.37 -25.67
C THR A 217 5.91 23.74 -26.23
N VAL A 218 6.88 23.88 -27.16
CA VAL A 218 7.28 25.17 -27.79
C VAL A 218 6.57 25.39 -29.10
N ARG A 219 6.41 24.34 -29.92
CA ARG A 219 5.76 24.41 -31.24
C ARG A 219 5.06 23.09 -31.58
N PRO A 220 3.92 23.15 -32.29
CA PRO A 220 3.32 21.94 -32.84
C PRO A 220 4.30 21.26 -33.82
N ILE A 221 4.53 19.98 -33.64
CA ILE A 221 5.25 19.18 -34.66
C ILE A 221 4.21 18.71 -35.66
N GLY A 222 4.49 18.96 -36.96
CA GLY A 222 3.54 18.65 -38.04
C GLY A 222 3.11 17.17 -38.01
N GLY A 223 1.81 16.91 -37.98
CA GLY A 223 1.23 15.56 -37.94
C GLY A 223 1.23 14.87 -36.56
N VAL A 224 1.79 15.50 -35.52
CA VAL A 224 1.79 14.96 -34.17
C VAL A 224 0.67 15.58 -33.36
N THR A 225 -0.22 14.74 -32.82
CA THR A 225 -1.27 15.16 -31.91
C THR A 225 -0.80 14.96 -30.47
N ALA A 226 -0.85 16.02 -29.67
CA ALA A 226 -0.68 15.96 -28.23
C ALA A 226 -1.93 16.48 -27.54
N SER A 227 -2.45 15.73 -26.58
CA SER A 227 -3.49 16.21 -25.68
C SER A 227 -2.84 16.99 -24.54
N PHE A 228 -3.48 18.09 -24.13
CA PHE A 228 -3.00 18.97 -23.05
C PHE A 228 -4.09 19.21 -22.02
N HIS A 229 -3.69 19.28 -20.75
CA HIS A 229 -4.57 19.73 -19.67
C HIS A 229 -3.75 20.48 -18.61
N GLU A 230 -4.39 21.49 -18.00
CA GLU A 230 -3.82 22.25 -16.88
C GLU A 230 -4.78 22.20 -15.69
N ASP A 231 -4.25 22.01 -14.51
CA ASP A 231 -4.95 21.99 -13.22
C ASP A 231 -4.23 22.90 -12.24
N VAL A 232 -4.99 23.77 -11.56
CA VAL A 232 -4.44 24.69 -10.54
C VAL A 232 -5.06 24.39 -9.19
N ASP A 233 -4.20 24.13 -8.20
CA ASP A 233 -4.57 23.86 -6.83
C ASP A 233 -3.97 24.93 -5.90
N ALA A 234 -4.83 25.60 -5.14
CA ALA A 234 -4.41 26.65 -4.20
C ALA A 234 -4.82 26.27 -2.78
N GLY A 235 -3.86 26.16 -1.88
CA GLY A 235 -4.12 25.82 -0.48
C GLY A 235 -2.87 25.86 0.40
N HIS A 236 -3.09 26.02 1.68
CA HIS A 236 -2.02 25.98 2.69
C HIS A 236 -0.83 26.92 2.40
N GLY A 237 -1.12 28.14 1.86
CA GLY A 237 -0.09 29.13 1.55
C GLY A 237 0.75 28.83 0.31
N ARG A 238 0.30 27.93 -0.56
CA ARG A 238 0.96 27.59 -1.82
C ARG A 238 -0.03 27.56 -2.96
N VAL A 239 0.46 27.84 -4.17
CA VAL A 239 -0.22 27.59 -5.43
C VAL A 239 0.59 26.57 -6.20
N GLU A 240 -0.07 25.55 -6.72
CA GLU A 240 0.55 24.51 -7.54
C GLU A 240 -0.21 24.38 -8.84
N THR A 241 0.47 24.71 -9.95
CA THR A 241 -0.04 24.53 -11.29
C THR A 241 0.57 23.28 -11.89
N ARG A 242 -0.28 22.37 -12.37
CA ARG A 242 0.15 21.14 -13.05
C ARG A 242 -0.27 21.19 -14.49
N ARG A 243 0.69 21.05 -15.39
CA ARG A 243 0.48 20.93 -16.82
C ARG A 243 0.85 19.53 -17.24
N ILE A 244 0.01 18.92 -18.06
CA ILE A 244 0.27 17.59 -18.60
C ILE A 244 0.10 17.58 -20.10
N TRP A 245 1.03 16.92 -20.75
CA TRP A 245 0.96 16.60 -22.19
C TRP A 245 1.04 15.10 -22.34
N THR A 246 0.22 14.55 -23.24
CA THR A 246 0.27 13.13 -23.62
C THR A 246 0.25 13.00 -25.14
N THR A 247 1.04 12.10 -25.68
CA THR A 247 1.12 11.83 -27.13
C THR A 247 1.26 10.33 -27.38
N GLU A 248 0.60 9.87 -28.45
CA GLU A 248 0.76 8.50 -28.99
C GLU A 248 1.86 8.43 -30.07
N TRP A 249 2.55 9.52 -30.32
CA TRP A 249 3.68 9.53 -31.24
C TRP A 249 4.90 8.83 -30.63
N THR A 250 4.94 7.51 -30.77
CA THR A 250 5.98 6.64 -30.20
C THR A 250 6.84 5.95 -31.27
N ASP A 251 6.49 6.11 -32.58
CA ASP A 251 7.12 5.39 -33.68
C ASP A 251 8.59 5.77 -33.92
N TRP A 252 8.99 6.96 -33.52
CA TRP A 252 10.38 7.43 -33.60
C TRP A 252 11.31 6.71 -32.60
N TYR A 253 10.76 6.05 -31.56
CA TYR A 253 11.56 5.39 -30.56
C TYR A 253 11.95 3.98 -31.03
N ALA A 254 13.21 3.80 -31.42
CA ALA A 254 13.72 2.56 -32.03
C ALA A 254 13.53 1.33 -31.14
N GLN A 255 13.60 1.50 -29.80
CA GLN A 255 13.43 0.41 -28.84
C GLN A 255 11.97 0.24 -28.38
N ARG A 256 10.99 0.85 -29.05
CA ARG A 256 9.57 0.73 -28.73
C ARG A 256 9.14 -0.73 -28.57
N GLY A 257 9.58 -1.63 -29.45
CA GLY A 257 9.25 -3.06 -29.43
C GLY A 257 9.76 -3.83 -28.21
N GLU A 258 10.70 -3.26 -27.43
CA GLU A 258 11.18 -3.86 -26.20
C GLU A 258 10.25 -3.58 -24.99
N TRP A 259 9.34 -2.61 -25.14
CA TRP A 259 8.32 -2.26 -24.15
C TRP A 259 6.97 -2.79 -24.59
N THR A 260 6.53 -3.88 -23.97
CA THR A 260 5.29 -4.56 -24.34
C THR A 260 4.11 -3.59 -24.33
N GLY A 261 3.47 -3.43 -25.50
CA GLY A 261 2.26 -2.60 -25.62
C GLY A 261 2.49 -1.09 -25.57
N LEU A 262 3.73 -0.57 -25.57
CA LEU A 262 3.98 0.88 -25.47
C LEU A 262 3.21 1.67 -26.53
N ARG A 263 2.32 2.55 -26.08
CA ARG A 263 1.45 3.38 -26.93
C ARG A 263 1.57 4.87 -26.69
N SER A 264 1.90 5.31 -25.47
CA SER A 264 1.95 6.75 -25.18
C SER A 264 3.13 7.15 -24.32
N PHE A 265 3.57 8.38 -24.56
CA PHE A 265 4.47 9.14 -23.70
C PHE A 265 3.69 10.24 -22.97
N VAL A 266 4.06 10.50 -21.72
CA VAL A 266 3.42 11.50 -20.88
C VAL A 266 4.48 12.39 -20.24
N CYS A 267 4.25 13.71 -20.24
CA CYS A 267 5.03 14.70 -19.51
C CYS A 267 4.13 15.44 -18.53
N VAL A 268 4.52 15.49 -17.27
CA VAL A 268 3.86 16.29 -16.24
C VAL A 268 4.83 17.34 -15.74
N GLU A 269 4.47 18.61 -15.90
CA GLU A 269 5.16 19.76 -15.32
C GLU A 269 4.39 20.23 -14.09
N SER A 270 5.08 20.33 -12.97
CA SER A 270 4.53 20.89 -11.73
C SER A 270 5.27 22.19 -11.41
N GLU A 271 4.55 23.30 -11.46
CA GLU A 271 5.02 24.61 -11.02
C GLU A 271 4.45 24.89 -9.64
N ARG A 272 5.31 25.07 -8.66
CA ARG A 272 4.93 25.31 -7.27
C ARG A 272 5.45 26.66 -6.81
N MET A 273 4.53 27.53 -6.42
CA MET A 273 4.82 28.81 -5.78
C MET A 273 4.52 28.73 -4.29
N ALA A 274 5.55 28.92 -3.46
CA ALA A 274 5.44 28.92 -2.00
C ALA A 274 6.48 29.90 -1.41
N ASN A 275 6.08 30.70 -0.43
CA ASN A 275 6.96 31.68 0.23
C ASN A 275 7.69 32.62 -0.74
N GLY A 276 7.04 33.04 -1.83
CA GLY A 276 7.62 33.92 -2.83
C GLY A 276 8.66 33.25 -3.77
N GLN A 277 8.85 31.93 -3.67
CA GLN A 277 9.73 31.19 -4.57
C GLN A 277 8.92 30.28 -5.47
N THR A 278 9.33 30.21 -6.74
CA THR A 278 8.75 29.31 -7.73
C THR A 278 9.74 28.19 -8.04
N SER A 279 9.26 26.96 -8.02
CA SER A 279 10.00 25.76 -8.44
C SER A 279 9.22 25.04 -9.53
N ILE A 280 9.93 24.55 -10.55
CA ILE A 280 9.36 23.79 -11.66
C ILE A 280 10.05 22.43 -11.68
N ASP A 281 9.23 21.37 -11.75
CA ASP A 281 9.68 19.98 -11.85
C ASP A 281 8.95 19.29 -13.01
N ARG A 282 9.70 18.59 -13.88
CA ARG A 282 9.14 17.81 -14.99
C ARG A 282 9.37 16.32 -14.76
N ARG A 283 8.32 15.55 -14.98
CA ARG A 283 8.32 14.09 -14.84
C ARG A 283 7.78 13.45 -16.10
N TYR A 284 8.42 12.37 -16.51
CA TYR A 284 8.10 11.66 -17.74
C TYR A 284 7.61 10.26 -17.42
N TYR A 285 6.67 9.76 -18.22
CA TYR A 285 6.07 8.44 -18.04
C TYR A 285 5.89 7.77 -19.40
N ILE A 286 5.85 6.44 -19.37
CA ILE A 286 5.46 5.56 -20.46
C ILE A 286 4.20 4.79 -20.10
N SER A 287 3.36 4.49 -21.10
CA SER A 287 2.14 3.73 -20.90
C SER A 287 1.77 2.90 -22.14
N ASP A 288 1.10 1.76 -21.90
CA ASP A 288 0.41 0.97 -22.94
C ASP A 288 -1.00 1.50 -23.24
N LEU A 289 -1.49 2.44 -22.44
CA LEU A 289 -2.77 3.11 -22.67
C LEU A 289 -2.67 4.07 -23.86
N GLY A 290 -3.68 4.00 -24.73
CA GLY A 290 -3.86 4.93 -25.83
C GLY A 290 -5.28 5.49 -25.85
N GLY A 291 -5.52 6.55 -26.65
CA GLY A 291 -6.83 7.18 -26.78
C GLY A 291 -7.32 7.95 -25.56
N LEU A 292 -6.47 8.10 -24.51
CA LEU A 292 -6.84 8.84 -23.31
C LEU A 292 -6.50 10.30 -23.40
N ASP A 293 -7.39 11.15 -22.88
CA ASP A 293 -7.11 12.55 -22.72
C ASP A 293 -6.08 12.84 -21.61
N ALA A 294 -5.42 13.99 -21.69
CA ALA A 294 -4.40 14.41 -20.75
C ALA A 294 -4.95 14.53 -19.30
N ARG A 295 -6.22 14.89 -19.13
CA ARG A 295 -6.86 15.00 -17.82
C ARG A 295 -6.95 13.64 -17.11
N THR A 296 -7.36 12.60 -17.83
CA THR A 296 -7.42 11.24 -17.32
C THR A 296 -6.03 10.71 -16.94
N MET A 297 -5.03 10.98 -17.79
CA MET A 297 -3.63 10.62 -17.48
C MET A 297 -3.11 11.35 -16.24
N LEU A 298 -3.43 12.64 -16.06
CA LEU A 298 -3.07 13.39 -14.86
C LEU A 298 -3.70 12.76 -13.61
N ASP A 299 -4.93 12.30 -13.73
CA ASP A 299 -5.63 11.64 -12.61
C ASP A 299 -4.94 10.33 -12.19
N TYR A 300 -4.43 9.55 -13.14
CA TYR A 300 -3.62 8.36 -12.84
C TYR A 300 -2.27 8.73 -12.20
N VAL A 301 -1.55 9.72 -12.72
CA VAL A 301 -0.30 10.20 -12.13
C VAL A 301 -0.52 10.68 -10.69
N ARG A 302 -1.54 11.50 -10.45
CA ARG A 302 -1.90 11.94 -9.09
C ARG A 302 -2.34 10.79 -8.18
N GLY A 303 -2.99 9.80 -8.79
CA GLY A 303 -3.43 8.59 -8.09
C GLY A 303 -2.29 7.75 -7.54
N HIS A 304 -1.15 7.73 -8.22
CA HIS A 304 0.06 7.08 -7.70
C HIS A 304 0.51 7.69 -6.36
N TRP A 305 0.56 9.02 -6.27
CA TRP A 305 0.97 9.72 -5.04
C TRP A 305 0.02 9.52 -3.85
N ALA A 306 -1.18 8.98 -4.11
CA ALA A 306 -2.10 8.65 -3.02
C ALA A 306 -1.55 7.55 -2.10
N ILE A 307 -0.67 6.67 -2.58
CA ILE A 307 -0.04 5.65 -1.73
C ILE A 307 0.84 6.29 -0.66
N GLU A 308 1.65 7.30 -1.01
CA GLU A 308 2.47 8.03 -0.04
C GLU A 308 1.61 8.83 0.94
N ASN A 309 0.69 9.64 0.43
CA ASN A 309 -0.09 10.58 1.22
C ASN A 309 -1.21 9.93 2.04
N GLN A 310 -1.68 8.78 1.65
CA GLN A 310 -2.78 8.09 2.34
C GLN A 310 -2.30 6.84 3.07
N LEU A 311 -1.54 5.97 2.43
CA LEU A 311 -1.08 4.74 3.06
C LEU A 311 0.10 5.02 3.99
N HIS A 312 1.24 5.47 3.46
CA HIS A 312 2.48 5.62 4.23
C HIS A 312 2.33 6.66 5.34
N TRP A 313 1.72 7.82 5.04
CA TRP A 313 1.42 8.83 6.04
C TRP A 313 0.54 8.28 7.18
N SER A 314 -0.51 7.51 6.87
CA SER A 314 -1.37 6.92 7.91
C SER A 314 -0.63 5.92 8.78
N LEU A 315 0.26 5.10 8.18
CA LEU A 315 1.08 4.15 8.93
C LEU A 315 2.07 4.86 9.87
N ASP A 316 2.64 5.99 9.43
CA ASP A 316 3.59 6.74 10.25
C ASP A 316 2.93 7.57 11.33
N VAL A 317 1.87 8.31 10.98
CA VAL A 317 1.23 9.26 11.90
C VAL A 317 0.22 8.55 12.81
N SER A 318 -0.56 7.61 12.27
CA SER A 318 -1.63 6.98 13.05
C SER A 318 -1.19 5.68 13.72
N PHE A 319 -0.28 4.91 13.13
CA PHE A 319 0.20 3.64 13.67
C PHE A 319 1.66 3.69 14.13
N ARG A 320 2.32 4.84 14.05
CA ARG A 320 3.71 5.08 14.49
C ARG A 320 4.70 4.04 13.95
N GLU A 321 4.48 3.53 12.74
CA GLU A 321 5.23 2.39 12.19
C GLU A 321 6.75 2.63 12.21
N ASP A 322 7.20 3.84 11.88
CA ASP A 322 8.62 4.21 11.85
C ASP A 322 9.31 4.35 13.23
N THR A 323 8.55 4.37 14.32
CA THR A 323 9.10 4.55 15.68
C THR A 323 9.21 3.25 16.46
N LEU A 324 8.62 2.17 15.98
CA LEU A 324 8.47 0.92 16.69
C LEU A 324 9.72 0.05 16.61
N ARG A 325 9.97 -0.72 17.67
CA ARG A 325 11.20 -1.48 17.90
C ARG A 325 10.99 -3.00 17.97
N GLN A 326 9.95 -3.52 17.32
CA GLN A 326 9.76 -4.97 17.19
C GLN A 326 10.75 -5.51 16.15
N ARG A 327 11.86 -6.11 16.62
CA ARG A 327 13.03 -6.45 15.79
C ARG A 327 13.26 -7.95 15.65
N VAL A 328 12.81 -8.72 16.63
CA VAL A 328 13.10 -10.17 16.74
C VAL A 328 12.37 -10.93 15.63
N GLY A 329 13.10 -11.75 14.89
CA GLY A 329 12.56 -12.64 13.87
C GLY A 329 11.70 -11.89 12.84
N HIS A 330 10.49 -12.39 12.64
CA HIS A 330 9.49 -11.81 11.72
C HIS A 330 8.54 -10.79 12.37
N SER A 331 8.78 -10.39 13.64
CA SER A 331 7.85 -9.53 14.40
C SER A 331 7.51 -8.23 13.67
N ALA A 332 8.50 -7.52 13.12
CA ALA A 332 8.27 -6.25 12.43
C ALA A 332 7.40 -6.42 11.19
N GLU A 333 7.69 -7.44 10.41
CA GLU A 333 6.99 -7.77 9.18
C GLU A 333 5.54 -8.21 9.44
N ASN A 334 5.34 -9.12 10.37
CA ASN A 334 4.01 -9.61 10.75
C ASN A 334 3.14 -8.51 11.35
N LEU A 335 3.71 -7.68 12.24
CA LEU A 335 2.97 -6.56 12.83
C LEU A 335 2.64 -5.48 11.80
N SER A 336 3.50 -5.28 10.80
CA SER A 336 3.23 -4.40 9.65
C SER A 336 1.98 -4.86 8.88
N ARG A 337 1.82 -6.17 8.66
CA ARG A 337 0.61 -6.75 8.04
C ARG A 337 -0.64 -6.51 8.88
N ILE A 338 -0.56 -6.74 10.18
CA ILE A 338 -1.70 -6.47 11.10
C ILE A 338 -2.10 -4.98 11.06
N ARG A 339 -1.14 -4.05 11.00
CA ARG A 339 -1.44 -2.61 10.88
C ARG A 339 -2.16 -2.28 9.57
N ARG A 340 -1.75 -2.87 8.46
CA ARG A 340 -2.42 -2.66 7.17
C ARG A 340 -3.82 -3.27 7.15
N LEU A 341 -3.99 -4.42 7.78
CA LEU A 341 -5.32 -5.02 7.99
C LEU A 341 -6.22 -4.10 8.84
N ALA A 342 -5.71 -3.62 9.97
CA ALA A 342 -6.41 -2.66 10.83
C ALA A 342 -6.77 -1.36 10.09
N LEU A 343 -5.84 -0.83 9.30
CA LEU A 343 -6.06 0.37 8.48
C LEU A 343 -7.15 0.14 7.42
N ASN A 344 -7.14 -1.00 6.74
CA ASN A 344 -8.16 -1.36 5.76
C ASN A 344 -9.54 -1.44 6.42
N LEU A 345 -9.67 -2.10 7.57
CA LEU A 345 -10.92 -2.20 8.33
C LEU A 345 -11.45 -0.82 8.75
N LEU A 346 -10.60 0.02 9.34
CA LEU A 346 -10.96 1.39 9.75
C LEU A 346 -11.39 2.27 8.58
N ARG A 347 -10.80 2.10 7.40
CA ARG A 347 -11.18 2.86 6.19
C ARG A 347 -12.49 2.44 5.59
N ARG A 348 -12.85 1.18 5.70
CA ARG A 348 -14.15 0.66 5.23
C ARG A 348 -15.32 1.19 6.06
N ASP A 349 -15.11 1.49 7.33
CA ASP A 349 -16.14 2.15 8.11
C ASP A 349 -16.36 3.60 7.64
N LYS A 350 -17.57 3.91 7.22
CA LYS A 350 -18.00 5.24 6.79
C LYS A 350 -18.95 5.92 7.80
N THR A 351 -19.26 5.25 8.90
CA THR A 351 -20.19 5.79 9.91
C THR A 351 -19.54 6.87 10.77
N CYS A 352 -18.22 6.75 11.02
CA CYS A 352 -17.44 7.76 11.69
C CYS A 352 -16.71 8.65 10.68
N ARG A 353 -16.95 9.96 10.74
CA ARG A 353 -16.32 10.96 9.86
C ARG A 353 -14.93 11.41 10.34
N ALA A 354 -14.50 11.00 11.53
CA ALA A 354 -13.18 11.31 12.05
C ALA A 354 -12.07 10.67 11.19
N GLY A 355 -10.88 11.25 11.24
CA GLY A 355 -9.67 10.63 10.68
C GLY A 355 -9.31 9.33 11.39
N ILE A 356 -8.27 8.63 10.90
CA ILE A 356 -7.88 7.30 11.42
C ILE A 356 -7.63 7.32 12.93
N ASN A 357 -6.95 8.33 13.48
CA ASN A 357 -6.72 8.44 14.92
C ASN A 357 -8.03 8.57 15.72
N GLY A 358 -8.97 9.37 15.24
CA GLY A 358 -10.30 9.49 15.87
C GLY A 358 -11.10 8.20 15.82
N LYS A 359 -11.01 7.44 14.73
CA LYS A 359 -11.64 6.11 14.62
C LYS A 359 -11.01 5.10 15.56
N ARG A 360 -9.67 5.08 15.70
CA ARG A 360 -8.94 4.25 16.65
C ARG A 360 -9.37 4.56 18.08
N LEU A 361 -9.44 5.84 18.44
CA LEU A 361 -9.91 6.26 19.75
C LEU A 361 -11.37 5.84 20.00
N GLN A 362 -12.25 6.02 19.02
CA GLN A 362 -13.65 5.61 19.14
C GLN A 362 -13.79 4.09 19.32
N ALA A 363 -12.97 3.29 18.61
CA ALA A 363 -12.94 1.84 18.75
C ALA A 363 -12.46 1.41 20.15
N CYS A 364 -11.49 2.12 20.71
CA CYS A 364 -11.01 1.87 22.07
C CYS A 364 -12.09 2.15 23.12
N LEU A 365 -12.83 3.24 22.97
CA LEU A 365 -13.84 3.71 23.94
C LEU A 365 -15.18 2.95 23.83
N LYS A 366 -15.55 2.47 22.63
CA LYS A 366 -16.88 1.88 22.36
C LYS A 366 -16.74 0.51 21.68
N GLU A 367 -17.10 -0.53 22.40
CA GLU A 367 -17.08 -1.89 21.87
C GLU A 367 -18.03 -2.09 20.68
N ASP A 368 -19.21 -1.46 20.69
CA ASP A 368 -20.14 -1.48 19.55
C ASP A 368 -19.50 -0.94 18.27
N TYR A 369 -18.67 0.09 18.40
CA TYR A 369 -17.98 0.65 17.26
C TYR A 369 -16.84 -0.28 16.80
N LEU A 370 -16.09 -0.88 17.72
CA LEU A 370 -15.07 -1.87 17.39
C LEU A 370 -15.68 -3.06 16.65
N VAL A 371 -16.79 -3.64 17.17
CA VAL A 371 -17.54 -4.72 16.52
C VAL A 371 -17.95 -4.31 15.10
N ARG A 372 -18.45 -3.09 14.91
CA ARG A 372 -18.82 -2.57 13.60
C ARG A 372 -17.65 -2.47 12.64
N VAL A 373 -16.49 -2.02 13.11
CA VAL A 373 -15.24 -1.96 12.30
C VAL A 373 -14.83 -3.37 11.88
N LEU A 374 -14.88 -4.34 12.78
CA LEU A 374 -14.58 -5.75 12.51
C LEU A 374 -15.56 -6.37 11.51
N SER A 375 -16.88 -6.05 11.63
CA SER A 375 -17.93 -6.54 10.72
C SER A 375 -17.78 -6.07 9.29
N ARG A 376 -17.10 -4.93 9.05
CA ARG A 376 -16.87 -4.42 7.70
C ARG A 376 -15.80 -5.22 6.93
N GLY A 377 -15.15 -6.14 7.57
CA GLY A 377 -14.17 -7.04 6.99
C GLY A 377 -14.72 -8.39 6.51
N ILE A 378 -16.04 -8.58 6.61
CA ILE A 378 -16.71 -9.84 6.32
C ILE A 378 -17.60 -9.69 5.11
#